data_3b09470f3ab385e57e9371f32e7399fc
#
_entry.id   3b09470f3ab385e57e9371f32e7399fc
#
_cell.length_a   1.000
_cell.length_b   1.000
_cell.length_c   1.000
_cell.angle_alpha   90.00
_cell.angle_beta   90.00
_cell.angle_gamma   90.00
#
_symmetry.space_group_name_H-M   'P 1'
#
loop_
_entity.id
_entity.type
_entity.pdbx_description
1 polymer ?
#
loop_
_entity_poly.entity_id
_entity_poly.type
_entity_poly.pdbx_seq_one_letter_code
_entity_poly.pdbx_strand_id
1 'polypeptide(L)'
;MRTRYGEKINDESYLIREQFNTRLMTAKPRPLKAITIITKLIDFANRCGIRHKGVPIAHGFRKFFTTQLINSKVNPEIREMLLGHKIGLAPCYYRPTVEEMYEEYSKAIDNLTINPANRLQRKVEILTIEKSRLDRIEEKMLKMEQMYQK
;
A
#
# COMPACT_ATOMS: atom_id res chain seq x y z
N MET A 1 2.71 -12.02 13.62
CA MET A 1 2.12 -12.08 15.00
C MET A 1 0.73 -12.73 15.02
N ARG A 2 -0.18 -12.36 14.11
CA ARG A 2 -1.56 -12.90 14.06
C ARG A 2 -1.59 -14.42 13.90
N THR A 3 -0.83 -14.98 12.99
CA THR A 3 -0.71 -16.42 12.74
C THR A 3 -0.12 -17.20 13.92
N ARG A 4 0.70 -16.57 14.77
CA ARG A 4 1.27 -17.21 15.98
C ARG A 4 0.20 -17.72 16.94
N TYR A 5 -0.97 -17.11 16.95
CA TYR A 5 -2.10 -17.49 17.80
C TYR A 5 -3.17 -18.28 17.05
N GLY A 6 -2.85 -18.77 15.82
CA GLY A 6 -3.76 -19.60 15.03
C GLY A 6 -4.88 -18.82 14.35
N GLU A 7 -4.75 -17.51 14.18
CA GLU A 7 -5.72 -16.72 13.43
C GLU A 7 -5.64 -17.07 11.93
N LYS A 8 -6.76 -17.49 11.35
CA LYS A 8 -6.91 -17.65 9.91
C LYS A 8 -7.24 -16.28 9.31
N ILE A 9 -6.36 -15.76 8.47
CA ILE A 9 -6.56 -14.50 7.77
C ILE A 9 -7.19 -14.79 6.43
N ASN A 10 -8.28 -14.10 6.10
CA ASN A 10 -8.99 -14.14 4.83
C ASN A 10 -9.33 -12.72 4.39
N ASP A 11 -9.96 -12.56 3.23
CA ASP A 11 -10.29 -11.25 2.66
C ASP A 11 -11.27 -10.44 3.52
N GLU A 12 -12.06 -11.10 4.36
CA GLU A 12 -12.99 -10.49 5.33
C GLU A 12 -12.33 -10.09 6.64
N SER A 13 -11.05 -10.41 6.82
CA SER A 13 -10.34 -10.13 8.07
C SER A 13 -10.05 -8.65 8.23
N TYR A 14 -10.31 -8.11 9.43
CA TYR A 14 -9.99 -6.72 9.73
C TYR A 14 -8.50 -6.43 9.52
N LEU A 15 -8.18 -5.42 8.72
CA LEU A 15 -6.82 -4.97 8.50
C LEU A 15 -6.18 -4.47 9.80
N ILE A 16 -6.93 -3.67 10.56
CA ILE A 16 -6.52 -3.14 11.86
C ILE A 16 -7.52 -3.63 12.91
N ARG A 17 -7.03 -4.37 13.89
CA ARG A 17 -7.84 -4.99 14.93
C ARG A 17 -7.29 -4.71 16.31
N GLU A 18 -8.11 -4.96 17.35
CA GLU A 18 -7.67 -4.91 18.74
C GLU A 18 -6.55 -5.92 18.99
N GLN A 19 -5.56 -5.53 19.79
CA GLN A 19 -4.51 -6.44 20.22
C GLN A 19 -5.11 -7.56 21.06
N PHE A 20 -4.67 -8.78 20.83
CA PHE A 20 -5.11 -9.94 21.60
C PHE A 20 -3.89 -10.71 22.12
N ASN A 21 -4.07 -11.35 23.25
CA ASN A 21 -3.07 -12.16 23.92
C ASN A 21 -3.57 -13.58 24.27
N THR A 22 -4.81 -13.90 23.94
CA THR A 22 -5.44 -15.18 24.22
C THR A 22 -6.08 -15.80 22.99
N ARG A 23 -6.18 -17.13 22.94
CA ARG A 23 -6.84 -17.86 21.85
C ARG A 23 -8.32 -17.50 21.69
N LEU A 24 -9.00 -17.22 22.80
CA LEU A 24 -10.43 -16.82 22.78
C LEU A 24 -10.63 -15.51 22.00
N MET A 25 -9.72 -14.54 22.17
CA MET A 25 -9.78 -13.27 21.44
C MET A 25 -9.41 -13.43 19.96
N THR A 26 -8.68 -14.50 19.61
CA THR A 26 -8.36 -14.83 18.22
C THR A 26 -9.59 -15.38 17.49
N ALA A 27 -10.43 -16.17 18.17
CA ALA A 27 -11.63 -16.76 17.58
C ALA A 27 -12.71 -15.71 17.23
N LYS A 28 -12.75 -14.57 17.94
CA LYS A 28 -13.70 -13.47 17.72
C LYS A 28 -12.94 -12.13 17.56
N PRO A 29 -12.26 -11.89 16.43
CA PRO A 29 -11.53 -10.67 16.21
C PRO A 29 -12.47 -9.45 16.18
N ARG A 30 -12.04 -8.34 16.81
CA ARG A 30 -12.78 -7.08 16.80
C ARG A 30 -11.99 -6.01 16.06
N PRO A 31 -12.64 -5.15 15.27
CA PRO A 31 -11.96 -4.03 14.63
C PRO A 31 -11.47 -3.04 15.69
N LEU A 32 -10.32 -2.44 15.46
CA LEU A 32 -9.84 -1.36 16.31
C LEU A 32 -10.67 -0.11 16.06
N LYS A 33 -11.19 0.49 17.14
CA LYS A 33 -11.99 1.73 17.03
C LYS A 33 -11.11 2.89 16.55
N ALA A 34 -11.66 3.72 15.67
CA ALA A 34 -10.97 4.90 15.14
C ALA A 34 -10.42 5.82 16.25
N ILE A 35 -11.21 6.03 17.32
CA ILE A 35 -10.77 6.83 18.45
C ILE A 35 -9.50 6.28 19.11
N THR A 36 -9.37 4.96 19.23
CA THR A 36 -8.18 4.32 19.82
C THR A 36 -6.93 4.59 18.95
N ILE A 37 -7.09 4.57 17.63
CA ILE A 37 -5.99 4.89 16.69
C ILE A 37 -5.58 6.35 16.89
N ILE A 38 -6.54 7.27 16.91
CA ILE A 38 -6.28 8.71 17.08
C ILE A 38 -5.59 8.98 18.40
N THR A 39 -6.06 8.40 19.51
CA THR A 39 -5.44 8.56 20.84
C THR A 39 -3.99 8.07 20.85
N LYS A 40 -3.72 6.90 20.29
CA LYS A 40 -2.36 6.37 20.20
C LYS A 40 -1.43 7.26 19.36
N LEU A 41 -1.94 7.82 18.27
CA LEU A 41 -1.17 8.75 17.43
C LEU A 41 -0.87 10.07 18.17
N ILE A 42 -1.84 10.58 18.94
CA ILE A 42 -1.65 11.77 19.79
C ILE A 42 -0.58 11.50 20.84
N ASP A 43 -0.67 10.38 21.55
CA ASP A 43 0.30 10.00 22.58
C ASP A 43 1.71 9.85 22.00
N PHE A 44 1.81 9.21 20.83
CA PHE A 44 3.07 9.08 20.11
C PHE A 44 3.65 10.44 19.73
N ALA A 45 2.83 11.32 19.13
CA ALA A 45 3.26 12.66 18.74
C ALA A 45 3.69 13.53 19.93
N ASN A 46 3.01 13.39 21.08
CA ASN A 46 3.41 14.06 22.34
C ASN A 46 4.76 13.55 22.83
N ARG A 47 5.00 12.24 22.84
CA ARG A 47 6.28 11.64 23.25
C ARG A 47 7.45 12.07 22.35
N CYS A 48 7.18 12.24 21.05
CA CYS A 48 8.19 12.70 20.09
C CYS A 48 8.35 14.22 20.07
N GLY A 49 7.57 14.99 20.84
CA GLY A 49 7.64 16.45 20.86
C GLY A 49 7.19 17.14 19.58
N ILE A 50 6.51 16.41 18.67
CA ILE A 50 6.07 16.93 17.36
C ILE A 50 4.59 17.35 17.34
N ARG A 51 3.93 17.31 18.48
CA ARG A 51 2.50 17.64 18.58
C ARG A 51 2.29 19.15 18.49
N HIS A 52 1.59 19.62 17.47
CA HIS A 52 1.13 20.99 17.34
C HIS A 52 -0.34 21.10 17.76
N LYS A 53 -0.64 22.05 18.67
CA LYS A 53 -2.02 22.35 19.07
C LYS A 53 -2.80 22.86 17.86
N GLY A 54 -4.05 22.41 17.71
CA GLY A 54 -4.92 22.84 16.61
C GLY A 54 -4.73 22.10 15.27
N VAL A 55 -3.68 21.28 15.12
CA VAL A 55 -3.48 20.49 13.89
C VAL A 55 -3.98 19.06 14.11
N PRO A 56 -5.01 18.62 13.36
CA PRO A 56 -5.46 17.22 13.42
C PRO A 56 -4.39 16.30 12.88
N ILE A 57 -3.94 15.31 13.69
CA ILE A 57 -2.87 14.37 13.32
C ILE A 57 -3.24 13.58 12.06
N ALA A 58 -4.48 13.09 11.96
CA ALA A 58 -4.95 12.36 10.80
C ALA A 58 -4.87 13.17 9.48
N HIS A 59 -5.00 14.49 9.57
CA HIS A 59 -4.88 15.38 8.41
C HIS A 59 -3.46 15.43 7.85
N GLY A 60 -2.45 15.36 8.71
CA GLY A 60 -1.05 15.26 8.31
C GLY A 60 -0.76 14.03 7.46
N PHE A 61 -1.26 12.86 7.89
CA PHE A 61 -1.11 11.62 7.12
C PHE A 61 -1.85 11.68 5.77
N ARG A 62 -3.06 12.22 5.75
CA ARG A 62 -3.80 12.39 4.49
C ARG A 62 -3.08 13.35 3.55
N LYS A 63 -2.56 14.47 4.05
CA LYS A 63 -1.79 15.41 3.26
C LYS A 63 -0.51 14.77 2.69
N PHE A 64 0.23 14.04 3.52
CA PHE A 64 1.40 13.28 3.07
C PHE A 64 1.02 12.31 1.94
N PHE A 65 0.02 11.47 2.16
CA PHE A 65 -0.46 10.49 1.18
C PHE A 65 -0.82 11.17 -0.14
N THR A 66 -1.66 12.19 -0.10
CA THR A 66 -2.07 12.96 -1.29
C THR A 66 -0.86 13.54 -2.04
N THR A 67 0.10 14.13 -1.30
CA THR A 67 1.31 14.71 -1.90
C THR A 67 2.14 13.64 -2.61
N GLN A 68 2.32 12.46 -2.00
CA GLN A 68 3.08 11.38 -2.63
C GLN A 68 2.38 10.83 -3.87
N LEU A 69 1.05 10.69 -3.86
CA LEU A 69 0.28 10.30 -5.05
C LEU A 69 0.44 11.31 -6.20
N ILE A 70 0.41 12.61 -5.89
CA ILE A 70 0.63 13.68 -6.88
C ILE A 70 2.04 13.61 -7.46
N ASN A 71 3.06 13.50 -6.61
CA ASN A 71 4.47 13.42 -7.02
C ASN A 71 4.74 12.19 -7.89
N SER A 72 3.98 11.11 -7.68
CA SER A 72 4.06 9.87 -8.45
C SER A 72 3.20 9.90 -9.72
N LYS A 73 2.57 11.03 -10.05
CA LYS A 73 1.71 11.23 -11.23
C LYS A 73 0.55 10.21 -11.30
N VAL A 74 0.01 9.83 -10.16
CA VAL A 74 -1.19 8.99 -10.08
C VAL A 74 -2.38 9.74 -10.70
N ASN A 75 -3.19 9.03 -11.49
CA ASN A 75 -4.39 9.59 -12.10
C ASN A 75 -5.25 10.33 -11.06
N PRO A 76 -5.64 11.61 -11.32
CA PRO A 76 -6.38 12.43 -10.36
C PRO A 76 -7.68 11.80 -9.87
N GLU A 77 -8.42 11.14 -10.75
CA GLU A 77 -9.70 10.50 -10.41
C GLU A 77 -9.50 9.30 -9.49
N ILE A 78 -8.51 8.44 -9.82
CA ILE A 78 -8.14 7.31 -8.98
C ILE A 78 -7.60 7.81 -7.62
N ARG A 79 -6.82 8.88 -7.60
CA ARG A 79 -6.33 9.50 -6.38
C ARG A 79 -7.49 9.91 -5.45
N GLU A 80 -8.51 10.59 -5.98
CA GLU A 80 -9.69 10.98 -5.19
C GLU A 80 -10.45 9.74 -4.65
N MET A 81 -10.55 8.68 -5.45
CA MET A 81 -11.13 7.40 -5.01
C MET A 81 -10.31 6.77 -3.87
N LEU A 82 -8.98 6.74 -3.99
CA LEU A 82 -8.09 6.23 -2.96
C LEU A 82 -8.17 7.04 -1.65
N LEU A 83 -8.48 8.33 -1.75
CA LEU A 83 -8.74 9.20 -0.60
C LEU A 83 -10.14 9.00 0.02
N GLY A 84 -11.01 8.23 -0.64
CA GLY A 84 -12.38 7.99 -0.21
C GLY A 84 -13.31 9.19 -0.48
N HIS A 85 -12.93 10.06 -1.39
CA HIS A 85 -13.78 11.19 -1.80
C HIS A 85 -14.83 10.73 -2.80
N LYS A 86 -16.01 11.35 -2.76
CA LYS A 86 -17.03 11.18 -3.79
C LYS A 86 -16.63 12.03 -5.00
N ILE A 87 -16.48 11.40 -6.16
CA ILE A 87 -16.12 12.07 -7.39
C ILE A 87 -17.40 12.39 -8.15
N GLY A 88 -18.02 13.53 -7.88
CA GLY A 88 -19.17 14.12 -8.59
C GLY A 88 -19.88 13.22 -9.63
N LEU A 89 -19.90 13.65 -10.90
CA LEU A 89 -20.46 12.88 -12.03
C LEU A 89 -19.52 11.81 -12.59
N ALA A 90 -18.24 11.82 -12.23
CA ALA A 90 -17.24 10.89 -12.75
C ALA A 90 -17.59 9.40 -12.57
N PRO A 91 -18.24 8.93 -11.48
CA PRO A 91 -18.62 7.53 -11.34
C PRO A 91 -19.57 7.00 -12.40
N CYS A 92 -20.28 7.89 -13.11
CA CYS A 92 -21.19 7.51 -14.20
C CYS A 92 -20.43 7.20 -15.50
N TYR A 93 -19.27 7.83 -15.68
CA TYR A 93 -18.51 7.75 -16.93
C TYR A 93 -17.21 6.96 -16.80
N TYR A 94 -16.66 6.88 -15.60
CA TYR A 94 -15.40 6.20 -15.34
C TYR A 94 -15.48 5.37 -14.04
N ARG A 95 -15.35 4.07 -14.19
CA ARG A 95 -15.29 3.09 -13.08
C ARG A 95 -14.05 2.23 -13.24
N PRO A 96 -12.92 2.66 -12.69
CA PRO A 96 -11.70 1.87 -12.76
C PRO A 96 -11.90 0.53 -12.05
N THR A 97 -11.29 -0.51 -12.59
CA THR A 97 -11.21 -1.82 -11.93
C THR A 97 -10.27 -1.75 -10.73
N VAL A 98 -10.30 -2.78 -9.90
CA VAL A 98 -9.38 -2.89 -8.75
C VAL A 98 -7.94 -2.97 -9.24
N GLU A 99 -7.71 -3.68 -10.35
CA GLU A 99 -6.42 -3.84 -11.00
C GLU A 99 -5.87 -2.49 -11.48
N GLU A 100 -6.68 -1.70 -12.17
CA GLU A 100 -6.30 -0.35 -12.62
C GLU A 100 -5.98 0.58 -11.44
N MET A 101 -6.79 0.52 -10.37
CA MET A 101 -6.49 1.28 -9.14
C MET A 101 -5.18 0.83 -8.48
N TYR A 102 -4.90 -0.48 -8.51
CA TYR A 102 -3.66 -1.02 -7.96
C TYR A 102 -2.44 -0.62 -8.80
N GLU A 103 -2.53 -0.66 -10.12
CA GLU A 103 -1.46 -0.22 -11.03
C GLU A 103 -1.11 1.25 -10.78
N GLU A 104 -2.11 2.12 -10.69
CA GLU A 104 -1.92 3.53 -10.38
C GLU A 104 -1.32 3.74 -8.98
N TYR A 105 -1.84 3.04 -7.97
CA TYR A 105 -1.31 3.09 -6.62
C TYR A 105 0.14 2.60 -6.55
N SER A 106 0.49 1.59 -7.34
CA SER A 106 1.83 1.00 -7.35
C SER A 106 2.93 1.98 -7.74
N LYS A 107 2.63 3.00 -8.56
CA LYS A 107 3.54 4.10 -8.92
C LYS A 107 4.00 4.89 -7.69
N ALA A 108 3.15 4.97 -6.66
CA ALA A 108 3.42 5.77 -5.47
C ALA A 108 4.06 4.97 -4.32
N ILE A 109 4.12 3.65 -4.39
CA ILE A 109 4.56 2.82 -3.27
C ILE A 109 5.97 3.18 -2.80
N ASP A 110 6.89 3.45 -3.72
CA ASP A 110 8.26 3.82 -3.36
C ASP A 110 8.32 5.16 -2.61
N ASN A 111 7.48 6.12 -2.99
CA ASN A 111 7.38 7.42 -2.32
C ASN A 111 6.63 7.34 -0.98
N LEU A 112 5.73 6.36 -0.85
CA LEU A 112 4.99 6.08 0.39
C LEU A 112 5.82 5.25 1.38
N THR A 113 6.84 4.53 0.91
CA THR A 113 7.69 3.70 1.75
C THR A 113 8.66 4.57 2.53
N ILE A 114 8.41 4.74 3.84
CA ILE A 114 9.18 5.61 4.74
C ILE A 114 10.55 5.02 5.03
N ASN A 115 10.65 3.69 5.21
CA ASN A 115 11.92 3.04 5.51
C ASN A 115 12.80 2.91 4.26
N PRO A 116 13.99 3.56 4.21
CA PRO A 116 14.90 3.50 3.06
C PRO A 116 15.35 2.07 2.73
N ALA A 117 15.57 1.22 3.74
CA ALA A 117 15.99 -0.16 3.54
C ALA A 117 14.92 -0.96 2.79
N ASN A 118 13.65 -0.84 3.20
CA ASN A 118 12.54 -1.51 2.53
C ASN A 118 12.36 -1.02 1.09
N ARG A 119 12.57 0.28 0.85
CA ARG A 119 12.54 0.85 -0.49
C ARG A 119 13.63 0.28 -1.39
N LEU A 120 14.85 0.16 -0.87
CA LEU A 120 15.99 -0.41 -1.60
C LEU A 120 15.78 -1.91 -1.86
N GLN A 121 15.33 -2.66 -0.87
CA GLN A 121 15.03 -4.08 -1.01
C GLN A 121 14.01 -4.32 -2.12
N ARG A 122 12.92 -3.56 -2.13
CA ARG A 122 11.90 -3.66 -3.18
C ARG A 122 12.46 -3.35 -4.57
N LYS A 123 13.33 -2.32 -4.70
CA LYS A 123 14.00 -2.04 -5.97
C LYS A 123 14.86 -3.19 -6.44
N VAL A 124 15.61 -3.81 -5.53
CA VAL A 124 16.42 -4.99 -5.85
C VAL A 124 15.54 -6.15 -6.33
N GLU A 125 14.41 -6.41 -5.67
CA GLU A 125 13.45 -7.44 -6.07
C GLU A 125 12.92 -7.20 -7.49
N ILE A 126 12.48 -5.96 -7.79
CA ILE A 126 11.99 -5.58 -9.13
C ILE A 126 13.08 -5.78 -10.19
N LEU A 127 14.29 -5.26 -9.94
CA LEU A 127 15.41 -5.40 -10.88
C LEU A 127 15.81 -6.86 -11.11
N THR A 128 15.72 -7.70 -10.08
CA THR A 128 16.00 -9.14 -10.21
C THR A 128 14.97 -9.84 -11.11
N ILE A 129 13.70 -9.48 -10.98
CA ILE A 129 12.62 -10.00 -11.83
C ILE A 129 12.80 -9.52 -13.28
N GLU A 130 13.10 -8.25 -13.49
CA GLU A 130 13.35 -7.70 -14.82
C GLU A 130 14.56 -8.35 -15.49
N LYS A 131 15.66 -8.54 -14.77
CA LYS A 131 16.84 -9.23 -15.26
C LYS A 131 16.49 -10.65 -15.71
N SER A 132 15.82 -11.43 -14.89
CA SER A 132 15.42 -12.80 -15.24
C SER A 132 14.47 -12.86 -16.45
N ARG A 133 13.69 -11.80 -16.68
CA ARG A 133 12.85 -11.67 -17.87
C ARG A 133 13.68 -11.38 -19.13
N LEU A 134 14.66 -10.49 -19.01
CA LEU A 134 15.58 -10.17 -20.11
C LEU A 134 16.39 -11.41 -20.51
N ASP A 135 16.97 -12.13 -19.56
CA ASP A 135 17.73 -13.37 -19.80
C ASP A 135 16.90 -14.40 -20.60
N ARG A 136 15.60 -14.53 -20.29
CA ARG A 136 14.67 -15.41 -21.02
C ARG A 136 14.41 -14.93 -22.45
N ILE A 137 14.35 -13.61 -22.67
CA ILE A 137 14.14 -13.04 -24.00
C ILE A 137 15.39 -13.26 -24.86
N GLU A 138 16.57 -13.00 -24.31
CA GLU A 138 17.86 -13.23 -24.99
C GLU A 138 18.01 -14.70 -25.39
N GLU A 139 17.69 -15.63 -24.50
CA GLU A 139 17.71 -17.07 -24.81
C GLU A 139 16.75 -17.45 -25.95
N LYS A 140 15.57 -16.85 -26.00
CA LYS A 140 14.62 -17.06 -27.10
C LYS A 140 15.13 -16.48 -28.42
N MET A 141 15.71 -15.29 -28.40
CA MET A 141 16.29 -14.67 -29.59
C MET A 141 17.43 -15.52 -30.16
N LEU A 142 18.32 -15.99 -29.30
CA LEU A 142 19.43 -16.87 -29.71
C LEU A 142 18.92 -18.15 -30.38
N LYS A 143 17.87 -18.76 -29.82
CA LYS A 143 17.25 -19.97 -30.43
C LYS A 143 16.63 -19.66 -31.80
N MET A 144 15.98 -18.52 -31.96
CA MET A 144 15.42 -18.12 -33.25
C MET A 144 16.52 -17.87 -34.30
N GLU A 145 17.59 -17.15 -33.94
CA GLU A 145 18.73 -16.94 -34.85
C GLU A 145 19.34 -18.26 -35.34
N GLN A 146 19.50 -19.23 -34.46
CA GLN A 146 20.00 -20.56 -34.83
C GLN A 146 19.05 -21.32 -35.79
N MET A 147 17.75 -21.05 -35.73
CA MET A 147 16.76 -21.65 -36.65
C MET A 147 16.78 -21.02 -38.05
N TYR A 148 17.13 -19.74 -38.15
CA TYR A 148 17.21 -19.01 -39.44
C TYR A 148 18.56 -19.26 -40.18
N GLN A 149 19.57 -19.78 -39.49
CA GLN A 149 20.88 -20.07 -40.09
C GLN A 149 20.96 -21.52 -40.65
N LYS A 150 19.90 -22.32 -40.54
CA LYS A 150 19.73 -23.65 -41.14
C LYS A 150 18.88 -23.59 -42.40
#